data_1da6530d274bad8a40b6fb616d250749
#
_entry.id   1da6530d274bad8a40b6fb616d250749
#
_cell.length_a   1.000
_cell.length_b   1.000
_cell.length_c   1.000
_cell.angle_alpha   90.00
_cell.angle_beta   90.00
_cell.angle_gamma   90.00
#
_symmetry.space_group_name_H-M   'P 1'
#
loop_
_entity.id
_entity.type
_entity.pdbx_description
1 polymer ?
#
loop_
_entity_poly.entity_id
_entity_poly.type
_entity_poly.pdbx_seq_one_letter_code
_entity_poly.pdbx_strand_id
1 'polypeptide(L)'
;MARKLKSDKWLFMATLLLIGTSVVMVYSASAVKAMDGRPYYFLFKQLSWAIFGVCGLAAMMRLDYRNYRQPAVIWTALGVATSLLVLVLFGPEINGARRWFAVAGIGVQPSEFAKLAVILFVAAVLERRMDRINDV
;
A
#
# COMPACT_ATOMS: atom_id res chain seq x y z
N MET A 1 -19.13 16.04 -18.33
CA MET A 1 -19.46 16.10 -16.88
C MET A 1 -18.83 14.90 -16.20
N ALA A 2 -17.85 15.09 -15.32
CA ALA A 2 -17.23 14.00 -14.57
C ALA A 2 -18.25 13.42 -13.59
N ARG A 3 -18.69 12.20 -13.83
CA ARG A 3 -19.54 11.45 -12.89
C ARG A 3 -18.67 11.20 -11.66
N LYS A 4 -18.90 11.93 -10.56
CA LYS A 4 -18.27 11.65 -9.28
C LYS A 4 -18.64 10.20 -8.92
N LEU A 5 -17.67 9.30 -9.03
CA LEU A 5 -17.83 7.94 -8.53
C LEU A 5 -18.16 8.06 -7.05
N LYS A 6 -19.31 7.52 -6.65
CA LYS A 6 -19.64 7.43 -5.22
C LYS A 6 -18.61 6.49 -4.59
N SER A 7 -17.80 7.04 -3.70
CA SER A 7 -16.91 6.23 -2.86
C SER A 7 -17.76 5.17 -2.15
N ASP A 8 -17.31 3.93 -2.18
CA ASP A 8 -17.97 2.84 -1.47
C ASP A 8 -17.75 3.04 0.04
N LYS A 9 -18.83 3.42 0.72
CA LYS A 9 -18.80 3.69 2.16
C LYS A 9 -18.50 2.43 2.97
N TRP A 10 -18.97 1.27 2.50
CA TRP A 10 -18.75 0.00 3.17
C TRP A 10 -17.29 -0.42 3.11
N LEU A 11 -16.66 -0.29 1.94
CA LEU A 11 -15.23 -0.56 1.77
C LEU A 11 -14.39 0.40 2.64
N PHE A 12 -14.75 1.68 2.68
CA PHE A 12 -14.07 2.67 3.51
C PHE A 12 -14.19 2.34 5.01
N MET A 13 -15.41 2.02 5.47
CA MET A 13 -15.65 1.62 6.86
C MET A 13 -14.89 0.34 7.22
N ALA A 14 -14.89 -0.68 6.35
CA ALA A 14 -14.14 -1.90 6.56
C ALA A 14 -12.63 -1.63 6.68
N THR A 15 -12.09 -0.75 5.85
CA THR A 15 -10.68 -0.34 5.90
C THR A 15 -10.34 0.33 7.23
N LEU A 16 -11.18 1.28 7.69
CA LEU A 16 -10.98 1.93 8.99
C LEU A 16 -11.06 0.94 10.16
N LEU A 17 -11.97 -0.01 10.10
CA LEU A 17 -12.12 -1.04 11.11
C LEU A 17 -10.88 -1.94 11.19
N LEU A 18 -10.33 -2.34 10.03
CA LEU A 18 -9.09 -3.11 9.95
C LEU A 18 -7.89 -2.31 10.48
N ILE A 19 -7.80 -1.02 10.19
CA ILE A 19 -6.74 -0.15 10.73
C ILE A 19 -6.87 -0.06 12.25
N GLY A 20 -8.10 0.15 12.78
CA GLY A 20 -8.34 0.20 14.22
C GLY A 20 -7.96 -1.10 14.93
N THR A 21 -8.36 -2.24 14.39
CA THR A 21 -7.99 -3.56 14.94
C THR A 21 -6.49 -3.78 14.89
N SER A 22 -5.79 -3.34 13.82
CA SER A 22 -4.34 -3.47 13.72
C SER A 22 -3.60 -2.68 14.81
N VAL A 23 -4.07 -1.47 15.13
CA VAL A 23 -3.48 -0.65 16.21
C VAL A 23 -3.64 -1.35 17.57
N VAL A 24 -4.82 -1.90 17.86
CA VAL A 24 -5.07 -2.63 19.10
C VAL A 24 -4.20 -3.89 19.20
N MET A 25 -4.09 -4.65 18.11
CA MET A 25 -3.27 -5.86 18.06
C MET A 25 -1.78 -5.56 18.25
N VAL A 26 -1.26 -4.51 17.59
CA VAL A 26 0.14 -4.09 17.78
C VAL A 26 0.38 -3.64 19.22
N TYR A 27 -0.55 -2.91 19.83
CA TYR A 27 -0.43 -2.52 21.23
C TYR A 27 -0.38 -3.76 22.15
N SER A 28 -1.29 -4.70 21.97
CA SER A 28 -1.33 -5.94 22.75
C SER A 28 -0.06 -6.78 22.59
N ALA A 29 0.43 -6.94 21.36
CA ALA A 29 1.65 -7.68 21.07
C ALA A 29 2.91 -6.99 21.61
N SER A 30 2.95 -5.65 21.60
CA SER A 30 4.09 -4.89 22.13
C SER A 30 4.11 -4.83 23.66
N ALA A 31 2.99 -5.00 24.33
CA ALA A 31 2.93 -5.06 25.80
C ALA A 31 3.80 -6.23 26.34
N VAL A 32 3.90 -7.34 25.61
CA VAL A 32 4.74 -8.48 25.97
C VAL A 32 6.24 -8.16 25.80
N LYS A 33 6.61 -7.31 24.83
CA LYS A 33 8.00 -6.85 24.60
C LYS A 33 8.40 -5.62 25.44
N ALA A 34 7.45 -5.05 26.18
CA ALA A 34 7.66 -3.86 27.01
C ALA A 34 8.58 -4.07 28.22
N MET A 35 9.13 -5.25 28.40
CA MET A 35 10.18 -5.50 29.40
C MET A 35 11.43 -4.60 29.21
N ASP A 36 11.61 -3.98 28.04
CA ASP A 36 12.69 -3.02 27.71
C ASP A 36 12.35 -1.54 28.01
N GLY A 37 11.29 -1.25 28.78
CA GLY A 37 11.03 0.08 29.34
C GLY A 37 10.39 1.13 28.39
N ARG A 38 9.92 0.76 27.19
CA ARG A 38 9.25 1.68 26.26
C ARG A 38 7.94 1.13 25.67
N PRO A 39 6.90 0.90 26.50
CA PRO A 39 5.67 0.25 26.05
C PRO A 39 4.91 1.05 24.98
N TYR A 40 4.99 2.38 25.01
CA TYR A 40 4.25 3.26 24.11
C TYR A 40 4.96 3.55 22.78
N TYR A 41 6.24 3.21 22.63
CA TYR A 41 6.99 3.52 21.40
C TYR A 41 6.35 2.89 20.14
N PHE A 42 6.01 1.61 20.22
CA PHE A 42 5.38 0.89 19.10
C PHE A 42 3.98 1.39 18.82
N LEU A 43 3.22 1.75 19.85
CA LEU A 43 1.89 2.33 19.70
C LEU A 43 1.94 3.68 18.97
N PHE A 44 2.81 4.60 19.41
CA PHE A 44 2.96 5.90 18.73
C PHE A 44 3.44 5.73 17.29
N LYS A 45 4.39 4.85 17.04
CA LYS A 45 4.87 4.55 15.70
C LYS A 45 3.74 4.01 14.80
N GLN A 46 2.96 3.06 15.30
CA GLN A 46 1.82 2.49 14.56
C GLN A 46 0.74 3.53 14.30
N LEU A 47 0.39 4.34 15.30
CA LEU A 47 -0.61 5.39 15.17
C LEU A 47 -0.20 6.44 14.14
N SER A 48 1.07 6.87 14.15
CA SER A 48 1.60 7.82 13.17
C SER A 48 1.49 7.27 11.74
N TRP A 49 1.84 6.01 11.52
CA TRP A 49 1.71 5.36 10.23
C TRP A 49 0.25 5.16 9.81
N ALA A 50 -0.64 4.84 10.76
CA ALA A 50 -2.07 4.72 10.49
C ALA A 50 -2.67 6.07 10.06
N ILE A 51 -2.33 7.16 10.75
CA ILE A 51 -2.78 8.52 10.38
C ILE A 51 -2.26 8.89 9.00
N PHE A 52 -0.96 8.66 8.74
CA PHE A 52 -0.36 8.93 7.43
C PHE A 52 -1.04 8.12 6.32
N GLY A 53 -1.32 6.84 6.56
CA GLY A 53 -2.04 5.97 5.62
C GLY A 53 -3.46 6.44 5.34
N VAL A 54 -4.22 6.85 6.37
CA VAL A 54 -5.58 7.38 6.20
C VAL A 54 -5.59 8.71 5.46
N CYS A 55 -4.63 9.60 5.75
CA CYS A 55 -4.47 10.84 4.99
C CYS A 55 -4.13 10.56 3.51
N GLY A 56 -3.23 9.61 3.24
CA GLY A 56 -2.91 9.15 1.89
C GLY A 56 -4.13 8.59 1.16
N LEU A 57 -4.91 7.74 1.83
CA LEU A 57 -6.16 7.20 1.30
C LEU A 57 -7.15 8.31 0.95
N ALA A 58 -7.36 9.27 1.86
CA ALA A 58 -8.25 10.41 1.63
C ALA A 58 -7.78 11.30 0.46
N ALA A 59 -6.46 11.50 0.32
CA ALA A 59 -5.88 12.22 -0.80
C ALA A 59 -6.11 11.47 -2.13
N MET A 60 -5.84 10.16 -2.16
CA MET A 60 -6.06 9.32 -3.35
C MET A 60 -7.53 9.26 -3.78
N MET A 61 -8.46 9.27 -2.83
CA MET A 61 -9.91 9.34 -3.12
C MET A 61 -10.34 10.64 -3.80
N ARG A 62 -9.54 11.71 -3.69
CA ARG A 62 -9.80 13.00 -4.36
C ARG A 62 -9.17 13.10 -5.75
N LEU A 63 -8.21 12.23 -6.06
CA LEU A 63 -7.55 12.21 -7.36
C LEU A 63 -8.44 11.53 -8.41
N ASP A 64 -8.42 12.05 -9.63
CA ASP A 64 -9.15 11.43 -10.73
C ASP A 64 -8.39 10.19 -11.21
N TYR A 65 -9.03 9.02 -11.11
CA TYR A 65 -8.47 7.73 -11.56
C TYR A 65 -8.10 7.72 -13.04
N ARG A 66 -8.67 8.62 -13.86
CA ARG A 66 -8.37 8.72 -15.29
C ARG A 66 -6.90 9.04 -15.56
N ASN A 67 -6.24 9.75 -14.64
CA ASN A 67 -4.82 10.04 -14.76
C ASN A 67 -3.96 8.78 -14.64
N TYR A 68 -4.41 7.80 -13.85
CA TYR A 68 -3.70 6.51 -13.69
C TYR A 68 -3.91 5.55 -14.85
N ARG A 69 -4.89 5.81 -15.72
CA ARG A 69 -5.20 5.02 -16.92
C ARG A 69 -4.20 5.24 -18.06
N GLN A 70 -3.41 6.30 -18.00
CA GLN A 70 -2.44 6.61 -19.05
C GLN A 70 -1.41 5.49 -19.17
N PRO A 71 -1.13 4.97 -20.39
CA PRO A 71 -0.16 3.91 -20.59
C PRO A 71 1.22 4.25 -20.02
N ALA A 72 1.63 5.52 -20.15
CA ALA A 72 2.89 6.00 -19.60
C ALA A 72 2.97 5.79 -18.09
N VAL A 73 1.90 6.10 -17.33
CA VAL A 73 1.86 5.94 -15.87
C VAL A 73 1.96 4.48 -15.48
N ILE A 74 1.25 3.59 -16.20
CA ILE A 74 1.25 2.15 -15.92
C ILE A 74 2.62 1.54 -16.19
N TRP A 75 3.23 1.84 -17.34
CA TRP A 75 4.55 1.30 -17.68
C TRP A 75 5.66 1.87 -16.80
N THR A 76 5.60 3.15 -16.43
CA THR A 76 6.55 3.73 -15.47
C THR A 76 6.39 3.11 -14.08
N ALA A 77 5.16 2.90 -13.59
CA ALA A 77 4.91 2.25 -12.30
C ALA A 77 5.45 0.81 -12.27
N LEU A 78 5.23 0.03 -13.34
CA LEU A 78 5.77 -1.32 -13.47
C LEU A 78 7.30 -1.31 -13.56
N GLY A 79 7.88 -0.42 -14.36
CA GLY A 79 9.33 -0.30 -14.52
C GLY A 79 10.00 0.06 -13.19
N VAL A 80 9.47 1.06 -12.47
CA VAL A 80 9.98 1.46 -11.16
C VAL A 80 9.83 0.33 -10.15
N ALA A 81 8.66 -0.33 -10.08
CA ALA A 81 8.44 -1.44 -9.16
C ALA A 81 9.40 -2.61 -9.43
N THR A 82 9.60 -2.98 -10.70
CA THR A 82 10.54 -4.03 -11.09
C THR A 82 11.97 -3.66 -10.74
N SER A 83 12.38 -2.42 -11.02
CA SER A 83 13.71 -1.93 -10.68
C SER A 83 13.97 -1.98 -9.17
N LEU A 84 12.99 -1.55 -8.36
CA LEU A 84 13.08 -1.62 -6.89
C LEU A 84 13.15 -3.07 -6.38
N LEU A 85 12.41 -3.99 -7.00
CA LEU A 85 12.48 -5.42 -6.66
C LEU A 85 13.85 -6.04 -6.97
N VAL A 86 14.47 -5.64 -8.09
CA VAL A 86 15.81 -6.08 -8.43
C VAL A 86 16.84 -5.45 -7.48
N LEU A 87 16.74 -4.16 -7.21
CA LEU A 87 17.66 -3.45 -6.34
C LEU A 87 17.65 -4.00 -4.90
N VAL A 88 16.49 -4.43 -4.39
CA VAL A 88 16.42 -4.96 -3.01
C VAL A 88 17.19 -6.27 -2.83
N LEU A 89 17.43 -7.02 -3.90
CA LEU A 89 18.24 -8.24 -3.86
C LEU A 89 19.72 -7.96 -3.51
N PHE A 90 20.19 -6.76 -3.80
CA PHE A 90 21.53 -6.28 -3.44
C PHE A 90 21.57 -5.57 -2.08
N GLY A 91 20.41 -5.43 -1.42
CA GLY A 91 20.25 -4.79 -0.13
C GLY A 91 20.70 -5.65 1.06
N PRO A 92 20.68 -5.08 2.27
CA PRO A 92 21.03 -5.81 3.50
C PRO A 92 20.03 -6.94 3.77
N GLU A 93 20.57 -8.03 4.33
CA GLU A 93 19.76 -9.15 4.76
C GLU A 93 19.13 -8.85 6.12
N ILE A 94 17.81 -8.90 6.22
CA ILE A 94 17.05 -8.69 7.45
C ILE A 94 16.21 -9.94 7.71
N ASN A 95 16.44 -10.59 8.86
CA ASN A 95 15.77 -11.85 9.25
C ASN A 95 15.86 -12.96 8.18
N GLY A 96 17.04 -13.16 7.61
CA GLY A 96 17.29 -14.22 6.62
C GLY A 96 16.74 -13.94 5.22
N ALA A 97 16.30 -12.70 4.93
CA ALA A 97 15.79 -12.35 3.61
C ALA A 97 16.11 -10.90 3.20
N ARG A 98 16.37 -10.69 1.92
CA ARG A 98 16.63 -9.39 1.30
C ARG A 98 15.36 -8.84 0.67
N ARG A 99 14.47 -8.28 1.50
CA ARG A 99 13.14 -7.82 1.11
C ARG A 99 12.85 -6.37 1.51
N TRP A 100 13.73 -5.77 2.30
CA TRP A 100 13.51 -4.48 2.91
C TRP A 100 14.64 -3.51 2.57
N PHE A 101 14.28 -2.29 2.22
CA PHE A 101 15.19 -1.17 2.26
C PHE A 101 15.10 -0.52 3.63
N ALA A 102 16.20 -0.43 4.34
CA ALA A 102 16.32 0.36 5.57
C ALA A 102 16.73 1.78 5.18
N VAL A 103 15.77 2.67 4.93
CA VAL A 103 16.04 4.07 4.62
C VAL A 103 15.70 4.91 5.85
N ALA A 104 16.70 5.55 6.45
CA ALA A 104 16.56 6.42 7.62
C ALA A 104 15.76 5.79 8.79
N GLY A 105 15.95 4.48 9.05
CA GLY A 105 15.23 3.77 10.13
C GLY A 105 13.80 3.37 9.77
N ILE A 106 13.37 3.62 8.55
CA ILE A 106 12.07 3.20 8.01
C ILE A 106 12.31 1.98 7.12
N GLY A 107 11.66 0.86 7.43
CA GLY A 107 11.65 -0.31 6.57
C GLY A 107 10.65 -0.10 5.41
N VAL A 108 11.15 0.03 4.19
CA VAL A 108 10.33 0.11 2.97
C VAL A 108 10.43 -1.21 2.23
N GLN A 109 9.29 -1.83 1.94
CA GLN A 109 9.24 -3.10 1.21
C GLN A 109 8.79 -2.84 -0.23
N PRO A 110 9.66 -3.05 -1.23
CA PRO A 110 9.34 -2.80 -2.65
C PRO A 110 8.15 -3.60 -3.18
N SER A 111 7.91 -4.79 -2.64
CA SER A 111 6.77 -5.62 -3.06
C SER A 111 5.40 -4.99 -2.78
N GLU A 112 5.29 -4.06 -1.82
CA GLU A 112 4.04 -3.33 -1.59
C GLU A 112 3.72 -2.40 -2.76
N PHE A 113 4.73 -1.71 -3.30
CA PHE A 113 4.58 -0.89 -4.50
C PHE A 113 4.32 -1.74 -5.75
N ALA A 114 4.97 -2.91 -5.85
CA ALA A 114 4.75 -3.83 -6.96
C ALA A 114 3.30 -4.34 -7.01
N LYS A 115 2.69 -4.63 -5.87
CA LYS A 115 1.26 -5.01 -5.81
C LYS A 115 0.37 -3.93 -6.40
N LEU A 116 0.60 -2.66 -6.05
CA LEU A 116 -0.19 -1.55 -6.59
C LEU A 116 0.03 -1.39 -8.10
N ALA A 117 1.27 -1.49 -8.58
CA ALA A 117 1.59 -1.42 -10.00
C ALA A 117 0.90 -2.54 -10.80
N VAL A 118 0.89 -3.77 -10.29
CA VAL A 118 0.22 -4.92 -10.91
C VAL A 118 -1.30 -4.72 -10.93
N ILE A 119 -1.90 -4.22 -9.85
CA ILE A 119 -3.35 -3.94 -9.80
C ILE A 119 -3.73 -2.93 -10.88
N LEU A 120 -2.97 -1.83 -11.02
CA LEU A 120 -3.19 -0.81 -12.04
C LEU A 120 -3.05 -1.39 -13.46
N PHE A 121 -2.03 -2.21 -13.69
CA PHE A 121 -1.80 -2.86 -14.98
C PHE A 121 -2.94 -3.81 -15.34
N VAL A 122 -3.32 -4.70 -14.42
CA VAL A 122 -4.40 -5.69 -14.66
C VAL A 122 -5.72 -4.97 -14.91
N ALA A 123 -6.05 -3.94 -14.12
CA ALA A 123 -7.25 -3.15 -14.32
C ALA A 123 -7.30 -2.50 -15.71
N ALA A 124 -6.17 -1.94 -16.17
CA ALA A 124 -6.10 -1.33 -17.50
C ALA A 124 -6.16 -2.35 -18.64
N VAL A 125 -5.59 -3.54 -18.46
CA VAL A 125 -5.68 -4.63 -19.46
C VAL A 125 -7.11 -5.16 -19.56
N LEU A 126 -7.77 -5.38 -18.42
CA LEU A 126 -9.15 -5.83 -18.37
C LEU A 126 -10.08 -4.83 -19.05
N GLU A 127 -9.92 -3.54 -18.73
CA GLU A 127 -10.73 -2.48 -19.34
C GLU A 127 -10.63 -2.48 -20.87
N ARG A 128 -9.42 -2.67 -21.42
CA ARG A 128 -9.22 -2.73 -22.88
C ARG A 128 -9.80 -3.98 -23.55
N ARG A 129 -10.05 -5.04 -22.77
CA ARG A 129 -10.54 -6.34 -23.26
C ARG A 129 -11.98 -6.64 -22.85
N MET A 130 -12.65 -5.72 -22.16
CA MET A 130 -14.02 -5.93 -21.68
C MET A 130 -14.98 -6.32 -22.79
N ASP A 131 -14.84 -5.73 -24.00
CA ASP A 131 -15.70 -6.05 -25.17
C ASP A 131 -15.55 -7.51 -25.64
N ARG A 132 -14.40 -8.15 -25.35
CA ARG A 132 -14.14 -9.56 -25.74
C ARG A 132 -14.47 -10.57 -24.65
N ILE A 133 -14.67 -10.13 -23.41
CA ILE A 133 -14.98 -11.02 -22.27
C ILE A 133 -16.46 -11.36 -22.23
N ASN A 134 -17.33 -10.52 -22.82
CA ASN A 134 -18.77 -10.77 -22.90
C ASN A 134 -19.19 -11.70 -24.06
N ASP A 135 -18.26 -12.14 -24.89
CA ASP A 135 -18.51 -13.04 -26.03
C ASP A 135 -18.29 -14.53 -25.71
N VAL A 136 -18.25 -14.90 -24.40
CA VAL A 136 -18.11 -16.31 -23.96
C VAL A 136 -19.39 -16.80 -23.30
#